data_1f37a703308dacb4cf6782477b6914fa
#
_entry.id   1f37a703308dacb4cf6782477b6914fa
#
_cell.length_a   1.000
_cell.length_b   1.000
_cell.length_c   1.000
_cell.angle_alpha   90.00
_cell.angle_beta   90.00
_cell.angle_gamma   90.00
#
_symmetry.space_group_name_H-M   'P 1'
#
loop_
_entity.id
_entity.type
_entity.pdbx_description
1 polymer ?
#
loop_
_entity_poly.entity_id
_entity_poly.type
_entity_poly.pdbx_seq_one_letter_code
_entity_poly.pdbx_strand_id
1 'polypeptide(L)'
;MKKLILVVLVGISNFVFAQESGIKFEKSNWNQAIQKAKAENKIIFMDAYTSWCGPCKAMQARVFPDKKVGDYFNENFVNIKIDMEQGEGPSLGMKYPVRGYPTLLFIDPKSGKIVNQALGYKSSEQLLQIGEQTQVKKKASI
;
A
#
# COMPACT_ATOMS: atom_id res chain seq x y z
N MET A 1 66.68 0.57 10.36
CA MET A 1 65.64 0.29 9.34
C MET A 1 64.27 0.52 10.01
N LYS A 2 63.71 1.71 9.76
CA LYS A 2 62.39 2.09 10.35
C LYS A 2 61.30 1.55 9.42
N LYS A 3 60.52 0.58 9.89
CA LYS A 3 59.32 0.10 9.19
C LYS A 3 58.16 1.09 9.41
N LEU A 4 57.77 1.78 8.36
CA LEU A 4 56.59 2.66 8.34
C LEU A 4 55.35 1.80 8.24
N ILE A 5 54.55 1.70 9.28
CA ILE A 5 53.27 1.03 9.30
C ILE A 5 52.24 2.04 8.79
N LEU A 6 51.75 1.83 7.55
CA LEU A 6 50.67 2.61 6.95
C LEU A 6 49.35 2.08 7.50
N VAL A 7 48.74 2.79 8.45
CA VAL A 7 47.39 2.48 8.94
C VAL A 7 46.38 3.05 7.94
N VAL A 8 45.80 2.18 7.12
CA VAL A 8 44.66 2.55 6.23
C VAL A 8 43.41 2.58 7.09
N LEU A 9 42.95 3.77 7.45
CA LEU A 9 41.64 4.00 8.05
C LEU A 9 40.58 3.83 6.96
N VAL A 10 39.98 2.64 6.91
CA VAL A 10 38.75 2.40 6.09
C VAL A 10 37.58 3.07 6.80
N GLY A 11 37.21 4.25 6.33
CA GLY A 11 36.03 4.94 6.77
C GLY A 11 34.77 4.17 6.33
N ILE A 12 34.11 3.50 7.26
CA ILE A 12 32.78 2.90 7.04
C ILE A 12 31.78 4.05 6.98
N SER A 13 31.50 4.54 5.79
CA SER A 13 30.38 5.46 5.56
C SER A 13 29.08 4.70 5.78
N ASN A 14 28.47 4.90 6.96
CA ASN A 14 27.11 4.46 7.21
C ASN A 14 26.16 5.28 6.31
N PHE A 15 25.82 4.75 5.14
CA PHE A 15 24.72 5.24 4.34
C PHE A 15 23.44 4.94 5.12
N VAL A 16 22.95 5.92 5.88
CA VAL A 16 21.61 5.91 6.43
C VAL A 16 20.67 6.15 5.24
N PHE A 17 20.14 5.08 4.65
CA PHE A 17 19.01 5.19 3.76
C PHE A 17 17.86 5.75 4.59
N ALA A 18 17.49 7.00 4.34
CA ALA A 18 16.23 7.56 4.81
C ALA A 18 15.11 6.68 4.23
N GLN A 19 14.55 5.81 5.07
CA GLN A 19 13.44 4.95 4.69
C GLN A 19 12.22 5.86 4.54
N GLU A 20 11.75 6.01 3.29
CA GLU A 20 10.51 6.77 3.04
C GLU A 20 9.39 6.17 3.91
N SER A 21 8.87 7.00 4.81
CA SER A 21 7.77 6.60 5.70
C SER A 21 6.46 6.54 4.91
N GLY A 22 5.57 5.64 5.32
CA GLY A 22 4.23 5.55 4.77
C GLY A 22 4.03 4.44 3.73
N ILE A 23 2.79 4.35 3.26
CA ILE A 23 2.41 3.34 2.26
C ILE A 23 3.08 3.65 0.92
N LYS A 24 3.78 2.67 0.37
CA LYS A 24 4.33 2.69 -0.99
C LYS A 24 3.28 2.20 -1.96
N PHE A 25 2.70 3.11 -2.70
CA PHE A 25 1.74 2.78 -3.75
C PHE A 25 2.45 2.45 -5.05
N GLU A 26 2.00 1.38 -5.72
CA GLU A 26 2.50 0.99 -7.03
C GLU A 26 2.23 2.10 -8.06
N LYS A 27 3.23 2.37 -8.88
CA LYS A 27 3.11 3.29 -10.03
C LYS A 27 2.70 2.55 -11.31
N SER A 28 2.41 1.28 -11.20
CA SER A 28 2.04 0.38 -12.27
C SER A 28 0.54 0.42 -12.55
N ASN A 29 0.11 -0.18 -13.67
CA ASN A 29 -1.30 -0.38 -13.97
C ASN A 29 -1.91 -1.53 -13.15
N TRP A 30 -3.24 -1.65 -13.21
CA TRP A 30 -3.99 -2.67 -12.48
C TRP A 30 -3.50 -4.11 -12.77
N ASN A 31 -3.25 -4.44 -14.03
CA ASN A 31 -2.80 -5.78 -14.40
C ASN A 31 -1.42 -6.11 -13.81
N GLN A 32 -0.50 -5.16 -13.80
CA GLN A 32 0.82 -5.33 -13.19
C GLN A 32 0.72 -5.48 -11.67
N ALA A 33 -0.18 -4.74 -11.01
CA ALA A 33 -0.44 -4.90 -9.58
C ALA A 33 -0.98 -6.31 -9.25
N ILE A 34 -1.90 -6.85 -10.08
CA ILE A 34 -2.39 -8.23 -9.95
C ILE A 34 -1.23 -9.24 -10.08
N GLN A 35 -0.39 -9.10 -11.10
CA GLN A 35 0.74 -10.02 -11.33
C GLN A 35 1.69 -10.01 -10.13
N LYS A 36 2.05 -8.84 -9.65
CA LYS A 36 2.89 -8.68 -8.46
C LYS A 36 2.25 -9.31 -7.23
N ALA A 37 0.97 -9.05 -6.98
CA ALA A 37 0.26 -9.59 -5.83
C ALA A 37 0.17 -11.13 -5.88
N LYS A 38 -0.02 -11.72 -7.07
CA LYS A 38 0.04 -13.17 -7.27
C LYS A 38 1.41 -13.74 -6.97
N ALA A 39 2.47 -13.12 -7.50
CA ALA A 39 3.86 -13.56 -7.30
C ALA A 39 4.27 -13.48 -5.82
N GLU A 40 3.86 -12.44 -5.11
CA GLU A 40 4.18 -12.26 -3.69
C GLU A 40 3.16 -12.94 -2.74
N ASN A 41 2.11 -13.57 -3.27
CA ASN A 41 1.00 -14.14 -2.50
C ASN A 41 0.38 -13.15 -1.51
N LYS A 42 0.22 -11.90 -1.94
CA LYS A 42 -0.36 -10.80 -1.15
C LYS A 42 -1.74 -10.42 -1.65
N ILE A 43 -2.58 -9.91 -0.76
CA ILE A 43 -3.83 -9.22 -1.11
C ILE A 43 -3.49 -7.84 -1.70
N ILE A 44 -4.29 -7.37 -2.63
CA ILE A 44 -4.21 -6.00 -3.15
C ILE A 44 -4.99 -5.08 -2.22
N PHE A 45 -4.34 -4.04 -1.71
CA PHE A 45 -5.01 -2.90 -1.10
C PHE A 45 -5.20 -1.83 -2.18
N MET A 46 -6.45 -1.50 -2.50
CA MET A 46 -6.80 -0.46 -3.47
C MET A 46 -7.49 0.71 -2.77
N ASP A 47 -6.88 1.89 -2.81
CA ASP A 47 -7.51 3.15 -2.48
C ASP A 47 -8.27 3.67 -3.72
N ALA A 48 -9.59 3.51 -3.72
CA ALA A 48 -10.46 4.06 -4.74
C ALA A 48 -10.84 5.50 -4.35
N TYR A 49 -10.31 6.47 -5.08
CA TYR A 49 -10.46 7.88 -4.77
C TYR A 49 -10.91 8.69 -6.00
N THR A 50 -11.19 9.97 -5.79
CA THR A 50 -11.31 10.99 -6.85
C THR A 50 -10.49 12.23 -6.50
N SER A 51 -10.12 13.01 -7.51
CA SER A 51 -9.26 14.19 -7.33
C SER A 51 -9.90 15.32 -6.50
N TRP A 52 -11.23 15.38 -6.47
CA TRP A 52 -12.01 16.40 -5.72
C TRP A 52 -12.40 15.96 -4.30
N CYS A 53 -12.17 14.72 -3.93
CA CYS A 53 -12.60 14.14 -2.65
C CYS A 53 -11.78 14.69 -1.47
N GLY A 54 -12.38 15.46 -0.59
CA GLY A 54 -11.74 16.03 0.59
C GLY A 54 -11.24 14.97 1.58
N PRO A 55 -12.06 13.99 2.01
CA PRO A 55 -11.61 12.90 2.89
C PRO A 55 -10.48 12.05 2.31
N CYS A 56 -10.44 11.85 0.97
CA CYS A 56 -9.34 11.17 0.29
C CYS A 56 -8.03 11.94 0.46
N LYS A 57 -8.05 13.25 0.23
CA LYS A 57 -6.89 14.13 0.42
C LYS A 57 -6.42 14.12 1.88
N ALA A 58 -7.35 14.08 2.84
CA ALA A 58 -7.01 13.99 4.26
C ALA A 58 -6.29 12.67 4.60
N MET A 59 -6.71 11.54 4.05
CA MET A 59 -6.00 10.27 4.23
C MET A 59 -4.62 10.29 3.58
N GLN A 60 -4.50 10.86 2.38
CA GLN A 60 -3.22 10.99 1.69
C GLN A 60 -2.21 11.85 2.46
N ALA A 61 -2.68 12.88 3.15
CA ALA A 61 -1.83 13.81 3.90
C ALA A 61 -1.46 13.32 5.31
N ARG A 62 -2.32 12.51 5.96
CA ARG A 62 -2.21 12.24 7.40
C ARG A 62 -2.16 10.77 7.77
N VAL A 63 -2.72 9.88 6.96
CA VAL A 63 -2.85 8.45 7.27
C VAL A 63 -1.85 7.62 6.50
N PHE A 64 -1.82 7.76 5.17
CA PHE A 64 -0.90 6.99 4.33
C PHE A 64 0.58 7.29 4.59
N PRO A 65 1.01 8.50 5.00
CA PRO A 65 2.39 8.76 5.37
C PRO A 65 2.79 8.25 6.75
N ASP A 66 1.83 7.80 7.58
CA ASP A 66 2.14 7.25 8.90
C ASP A 66 3.07 6.04 8.80
N LYS A 67 4.16 6.05 9.58
CA LYS A 67 5.18 5.00 9.52
C LYS A 67 4.62 3.62 9.87
N LYS A 68 3.80 3.51 10.90
CA LYS A 68 3.22 2.23 11.34
C LYS A 68 2.30 1.66 10.27
N VAL A 69 1.48 2.52 9.66
CA VAL A 69 0.60 2.14 8.54
C VAL A 69 1.44 1.69 7.35
N GLY A 70 2.45 2.47 6.97
CA GLY A 70 3.34 2.14 5.87
C GLY A 70 4.08 0.82 6.07
N ASP A 71 4.69 0.62 7.23
CA ASP A 71 5.42 -0.61 7.54
C ASP A 71 4.50 -1.84 7.40
N TYR A 72 3.30 -1.77 7.99
CA TYR A 72 2.35 -2.88 7.95
C TYR A 72 1.80 -3.15 6.54
N PHE A 73 1.38 -2.09 5.84
CA PHE A 73 0.76 -2.22 4.52
C PHE A 73 1.77 -2.65 3.45
N ASN A 74 3.00 -2.15 3.49
CA ASN A 74 4.05 -2.54 2.55
C ASN A 74 4.48 -3.99 2.72
N GLU A 75 4.48 -4.51 3.95
CA GLU A 75 4.79 -5.91 4.22
C GLU A 75 3.67 -6.85 3.76
N ASN A 76 2.41 -6.51 4.00
CA ASN A 76 1.28 -7.43 3.92
C ASN A 76 0.44 -7.30 2.64
N PHE A 77 0.56 -6.20 1.90
CA PHE A 77 -0.27 -5.91 0.74
C PHE A 77 0.56 -5.42 -0.45
N VAL A 78 0.00 -5.56 -1.64
CA VAL A 78 0.38 -4.76 -2.80
C VAL A 78 -0.59 -3.57 -2.85
N ASN A 79 -0.05 -2.37 -2.71
CA ASN A 79 -0.84 -1.17 -2.52
C ASN A 79 -0.97 -0.41 -3.84
N ILE A 80 -2.18 -0.04 -4.25
CA ILE A 80 -2.43 0.76 -5.45
C ILE A 80 -3.49 1.82 -5.18
N LYS A 81 -3.34 2.98 -5.83
CA LYS A 81 -4.33 4.07 -5.81
C LYS A 81 -4.94 4.18 -7.19
N ILE A 82 -6.28 4.23 -7.25
CA ILE A 82 -7.02 4.37 -8.50
C ILE A 82 -7.92 5.61 -8.41
N ASP A 83 -7.66 6.58 -9.28
CA ASP A 83 -8.64 7.65 -9.52
C ASP A 83 -9.81 7.07 -10.31
N MET A 84 -10.98 6.97 -9.69
CA MET A 84 -12.13 6.29 -10.25
C MET A 84 -12.76 7.02 -11.42
N GLU A 85 -12.36 8.26 -11.69
CA GLU A 85 -12.82 9.09 -12.81
C GLU A 85 -11.77 9.21 -13.93
N GLN A 86 -10.55 8.69 -13.74
CA GLN A 86 -9.43 8.82 -14.68
C GLN A 86 -8.82 7.47 -15.03
N GLY A 87 -8.21 7.39 -16.20
CA GLY A 87 -7.44 6.22 -16.63
C GLY A 87 -8.23 4.91 -16.59
N GLU A 88 -7.78 3.93 -15.79
CA GLU A 88 -8.42 2.63 -15.61
C GLU A 88 -9.63 2.70 -14.64
N GLY A 89 -9.81 3.80 -13.91
CA GLY A 89 -10.83 3.96 -12.87
C GLY A 89 -12.25 3.65 -13.35
N PRO A 90 -12.75 4.22 -14.47
CA PRO A 90 -14.10 3.93 -14.94
C PRO A 90 -14.35 2.45 -15.23
N SER A 91 -13.39 1.74 -15.80
CA SER A 91 -13.52 0.30 -16.08
C SER A 91 -13.44 -0.54 -14.80
N LEU A 92 -12.59 -0.16 -13.87
CA LEU A 92 -12.49 -0.80 -12.54
C LEU A 92 -13.73 -0.54 -11.69
N GLY A 93 -14.37 0.62 -11.83
CA GLY A 93 -15.63 0.95 -11.17
C GLY A 93 -16.80 0.07 -11.61
N MET A 94 -16.80 -0.42 -12.85
CA MET A 94 -17.77 -1.42 -13.30
C MET A 94 -17.53 -2.79 -12.64
N LYS A 95 -16.27 -3.16 -12.40
CA LYS A 95 -15.91 -4.43 -11.78
C LYS A 95 -16.02 -4.38 -10.24
N TYR A 96 -15.66 -3.25 -9.66
CA TYR A 96 -15.67 -3.00 -8.23
C TYR A 96 -16.52 -1.76 -7.92
N PRO A 97 -17.85 -1.87 -7.94
CA PRO A 97 -18.74 -0.73 -7.72
C PRO A 97 -18.52 -0.12 -6.33
N VAL A 98 -18.33 1.19 -6.26
CA VAL A 98 -18.20 1.96 -5.03
C VAL A 98 -19.35 2.95 -4.87
N ARG A 99 -19.76 3.20 -3.62
CA ARG A 99 -20.90 4.08 -3.31
C ARG A 99 -20.47 5.48 -2.85
N GLY A 100 -19.17 5.70 -2.73
CA GLY A 100 -18.60 6.97 -2.29
C GLY A 100 -17.09 6.88 -2.15
N TYR A 101 -16.45 7.97 -1.75
CA TYR A 101 -15.00 8.09 -1.69
C TYR A 101 -14.51 8.64 -0.34
N PRO A 102 -13.34 8.19 0.16
CA PRO A 102 -12.59 7.06 -0.36
C PRO A 102 -13.31 5.74 -0.10
N THR A 103 -13.14 4.76 -0.99
CA THR A 103 -13.46 3.36 -0.69
C THR A 103 -12.18 2.55 -0.70
N LEU A 104 -11.90 1.92 0.42
CA LEU A 104 -10.72 1.10 0.65
C LEU A 104 -11.09 -0.35 0.36
N LEU A 105 -10.54 -0.92 -0.70
CA LEU A 105 -10.84 -2.28 -1.14
C LEU A 105 -9.66 -3.21 -0.91
N PHE A 106 -9.93 -4.38 -0.38
CA PHE A 106 -8.97 -5.47 -0.24
C PHE A 106 -9.39 -6.61 -1.16
N ILE A 107 -8.56 -6.94 -2.15
CA ILE A 107 -8.92 -7.81 -3.25
C ILE A 107 -7.96 -8.98 -3.32
N ASP A 108 -8.51 -10.19 -3.35
CA ASP A 108 -7.72 -11.39 -3.61
C ASP A 108 -7.30 -11.42 -5.10
N PRO A 109 -5.99 -11.40 -5.40
CA PRO A 109 -5.52 -11.35 -6.78
C PRO A 109 -5.81 -12.62 -7.59
N LYS A 110 -6.05 -13.76 -6.91
CA LYS A 110 -6.31 -15.04 -7.57
C LYS A 110 -7.75 -15.14 -8.07
N SER A 111 -8.70 -14.81 -7.20
CA SER A 111 -10.14 -14.87 -7.52
C SER A 111 -10.70 -13.56 -8.08
N GLY A 112 -10.01 -12.44 -7.88
CA GLY A 112 -10.50 -11.10 -8.18
C GLY A 112 -11.65 -10.64 -7.29
N LYS A 113 -11.92 -11.33 -6.18
CA LYS A 113 -13.01 -10.99 -5.24
C LYS A 113 -12.55 -10.02 -4.16
N ILE A 114 -13.47 -9.14 -3.74
CA ILE A 114 -13.28 -8.30 -2.57
C ILE A 114 -13.38 -9.20 -1.32
N VAL A 115 -12.31 -9.21 -0.50
CA VAL A 115 -12.25 -9.98 0.76
C VAL A 115 -12.53 -9.10 1.98
N ASN A 116 -12.33 -7.80 1.85
CA ASN A 116 -12.69 -6.79 2.84
C ASN A 116 -12.85 -5.41 2.18
N GLN A 117 -13.62 -4.52 2.80
CA GLN A 117 -13.76 -3.14 2.33
C GLN A 117 -14.15 -2.19 3.45
N ALA A 118 -13.84 -0.91 3.27
CA ALA A 118 -14.28 0.16 4.15
C ALA A 118 -14.57 1.43 3.35
N LEU A 119 -15.68 2.10 3.67
CA LEU A 119 -16.08 3.36 3.07
C LEU A 119 -15.72 4.53 3.98
N GLY A 120 -15.26 5.62 3.38
CA GLY A 120 -14.99 6.88 4.05
C GLY A 120 -13.63 6.93 4.75
N TYR A 121 -13.33 8.11 5.28
CA TYR A 121 -12.09 8.36 6.03
C TYR A 121 -11.87 7.35 7.16
N LYS A 122 -10.62 6.92 7.31
CA LYS A 122 -10.17 6.08 8.44
C LYS A 122 -8.92 6.71 9.07
N SER A 123 -8.85 6.69 10.39
CA SER A 123 -7.60 7.04 11.10
C SER A 123 -6.51 5.99 10.86
N SER A 124 -5.26 6.29 11.24
CA SER A 124 -4.16 5.32 11.16
C SER A 124 -4.47 4.02 11.91
N GLU A 125 -5.02 4.13 13.13
CA GLU A 125 -5.40 2.97 13.95
C GLU A 125 -6.52 2.15 13.30
N GLN A 126 -7.54 2.83 12.78
CA GLN A 126 -8.66 2.15 12.10
C GLN A 126 -8.18 1.44 10.84
N LEU A 127 -7.28 2.06 10.06
CA LEU A 127 -6.75 1.46 8.84
C LEU A 127 -5.89 0.24 9.16
N LEU A 128 -5.03 0.30 10.18
CA LEU A 128 -4.27 -0.84 10.68
C LEU A 128 -5.18 -1.99 11.10
N GLN A 129 -6.19 -1.72 11.91
CA GLN A 129 -7.15 -2.73 12.36
C GLN A 129 -7.87 -3.42 11.18
N ILE A 130 -8.27 -2.66 10.16
CA ILE A 130 -8.90 -3.21 8.94
C ILE A 130 -7.91 -4.10 8.18
N GLY A 131 -6.65 -3.68 8.06
CA GLY A 131 -5.59 -4.48 7.45
C GLY A 131 -5.35 -5.81 8.19
N GLU A 132 -5.26 -5.78 9.52
CA GLU A 132 -5.11 -6.97 10.37
C GLU A 132 -6.29 -7.94 10.22
N GLN A 133 -7.52 -7.43 10.30
CA GLN A 133 -8.73 -8.23 10.08
C GLN A 133 -8.75 -8.88 8.69
N THR A 134 -8.24 -8.19 7.68
CA THR A 134 -8.14 -8.72 6.32
C THR A 134 -7.18 -9.91 6.24
N GLN A 135 -6.03 -9.84 6.93
CA GLN A 135 -5.09 -10.96 6.96
C GLN A 135 -5.64 -12.17 7.72
N VAL A 136 -6.42 -11.95 8.78
CA VAL A 136 -7.12 -13.03 9.49
C VAL A 136 -8.13 -13.73 8.57
N LYS A 137 -8.94 -12.96 7.83
CA LYS A 137 -9.90 -13.52 6.85
C LYS A 137 -9.20 -14.32 5.75
N LYS A 138 -8.05 -13.83 5.24
CA LYS A 138 -7.25 -14.56 4.24
C LYS A 138 -6.81 -15.92 4.75
N LYS A 139 -6.30 -15.98 5.99
CA LYS A 139 -5.84 -17.23 6.61
C LYS A 139 -6.98 -18.23 6.83
N ALA A 140 -8.17 -17.75 7.16
CA ALA A 140 -9.35 -18.60 7.39
C ALA A 140 -9.96 -19.17 6.10
N SER A 141 -9.62 -18.63 4.92
CA SER A 141 -10.13 -19.07 3.61
C SER A 141 -9.17 -20.01 2.86
N ILE A 142 -8.06 -20.40 3.47
CA ILE A 142 -7.09 -21.40 2.98
C ILE A 142 -7.36 -22.74 3.65
#